data_7e402feb7c7334343e2804718b991259
#
_entry.id   7e402feb7c7334343e2804718b991259
#
_cell.length_a   1.000
_cell.length_b   1.000
_cell.length_c   1.000
_cell.angle_alpha   90.00
_cell.angle_beta   90.00
_cell.angle_gamma   90.00
#
_symmetry.space_group_name_H-M   'P 1'
#
loop_
_entity.id
_entity.type
_entity.pdbx_description
1 polymer ?
#
loop_
_entity_poly.entity_id
_entity_poly.type
_entity_poly.pdbx_seq_one_letter_code
_entity_poly.pdbx_strand_id
1 'polypeptide(L)'
;MNTMNELTIVIPAKNEARLLPRLLNSLVLQDYPPISSTKVYLADAGSTDGTPEIARGYAEWLDMEVIPGGLPAVGRNNGARRARTPYVLFIDADIELADPSLVRRAVELMKRRNLHCVTTNIACPTGTLMDQMLYTGNNIMQYLSRLYRPFSTGMFMLFDKARFQDLGGFHEQALYAEDYLLSQKVARNRFAIVPGSVLTTNRRFKKMGHFKLTRLFLSTALHTWNESYFLRDHKYWHSGA
;
A
#
# COMPACT_ATOMS: atom_id res chain seq x y z
N MET A 1 -19.62 19.55 -13.43
CA MET A 1 -18.61 18.87 -14.26
C MET A 1 -18.58 17.41 -13.82
N ASN A 2 -18.92 16.49 -14.72
CA ASN A 2 -18.87 15.07 -14.43
C ASN A 2 -17.37 14.67 -14.40
N THR A 3 -16.76 14.65 -13.21
CA THR A 3 -15.37 14.19 -13.07
C THR A 3 -15.36 12.69 -13.35
N MET A 4 -14.85 12.29 -14.51
CA MET A 4 -14.67 10.88 -14.83
C MET A 4 -13.81 10.26 -13.73
N ASN A 5 -14.21 9.07 -13.27
CA ASN A 5 -13.45 8.34 -12.29
C ASN A 5 -12.13 7.84 -12.91
N GLU A 6 -11.01 8.33 -12.41
CA GLU A 6 -9.67 8.05 -12.94
C GLU A 6 -8.90 7.07 -12.04
N LEU A 7 -9.50 6.60 -10.94
CA LEU A 7 -8.85 5.83 -9.89
C LEU A 7 -9.53 4.48 -9.67
N THR A 8 -8.74 3.43 -9.52
CA THR A 8 -9.13 2.15 -8.93
C THR A 8 -8.30 1.94 -7.67
N ILE A 9 -8.92 1.42 -6.61
CA ILE A 9 -8.25 1.11 -5.35
C ILE A 9 -8.16 -0.41 -5.19
N VAL A 10 -7.03 -0.91 -4.72
CA VAL A 10 -6.79 -2.34 -4.48
C VAL A 10 -6.28 -2.54 -3.06
N ILE A 11 -6.97 -3.38 -2.30
CA ILE A 11 -6.71 -3.67 -0.89
C ILE A 11 -6.43 -5.17 -0.76
N PRO A 12 -5.16 -5.61 -0.63
CA PRO A 12 -4.89 -7.00 -0.27
C PRO A 12 -5.27 -7.23 1.19
N ALA A 13 -5.97 -8.33 1.47
CA ALA A 13 -6.42 -8.64 2.83
C ALA A 13 -6.31 -10.12 3.15
N LYS A 14 -5.98 -10.43 4.40
CA LYS A 14 -6.10 -11.76 5.00
C LYS A 14 -6.31 -11.62 6.51
N ASN A 15 -7.50 -12.03 6.99
CA ASN A 15 -7.87 -11.98 8.40
C ASN A 15 -7.71 -10.57 9.01
N GLU A 16 -8.33 -9.58 8.38
CA GLU A 16 -8.28 -8.17 8.79
C GLU A 16 -9.65 -7.62 9.27
N ALA A 17 -10.60 -8.51 9.66
CA ALA A 17 -11.94 -8.11 10.10
C ALA A 17 -11.91 -7.01 11.18
N ARG A 18 -10.92 -7.02 12.05
CA ARG A 18 -10.78 -6.03 13.13
C ARG A 18 -10.33 -4.64 12.65
N LEU A 19 -9.46 -4.56 11.64
CA LEU A 19 -8.81 -3.32 11.22
C LEU A 19 -9.40 -2.76 9.92
N LEU A 20 -9.91 -3.61 9.05
CA LEU A 20 -10.52 -3.21 7.78
C LEU A 20 -11.60 -2.13 7.92
N PRO A 21 -12.52 -2.14 8.92
CA PRO A 21 -13.50 -1.07 9.10
C PRO A 21 -12.87 0.32 9.30
N ARG A 22 -11.70 0.38 9.96
CA ARG A 22 -10.98 1.64 10.17
C ARG A 22 -10.50 2.24 8.84
N LEU A 23 -9.94 1.41 7.97
CA LEU A 23 -9.57 1.83 6.62
C LEU A 23 -10.80 2.25 5.81
N LEU A 24 -11.84 1.41 5.73
CA LEU A 24 -13.01 1.68 4.89
C LEU A 24 -13.77 2.93 5.33
N ASN A 25 -13.94 3.16 6.63
CA ASN A 25 -14.52 4.39 7.15
C ASN A 25 -13.70 5.63 6.74
N SER A 26 -12.37 5.57 6.88
CA SER A 26 -11.51 6.67 6.48
C SER A 26 -11.48 6.90 4.97
N LEU A 27 -11.70 5.84 4.19
CA LEU A 27 -11.80 5.93 2.73
C LEU A 27 -13.10 6.60 2.29
N VAL A 28 -14.24 6.26 2.91
CA VAL A 28 -15.53 6.93 2.67
C VAL A 28 -15.45 8.43 2.93
N LEU A 29 -14.65 8.85 3.90
CA LEU A 29 -14.46 10.26 4.29
C LEU A 29 -13.47 11.03 3.41
N GLN A 30 -12.87 10.42 2.38
CA GLN A 30 -11.96 11.13 1.48
C GLN A 30 -12.73 12.14 0.62
N ASP A 31 -12.18 13.34 0.48
CA ASP A 31 -12.75 14.44 -0.33
C ASP A 31 -12.45 14.29 -1.83
N TYR A 32 -12.02 13.12 -2.26
CA TYR A 32 -11.86 12.78 -3.67
C TYR A 32 -13.26 12.70 -4.32
N PRO A 33 -13.62 13.61 -5.25
CA PRO A 33 -15.01 13.76 -5.67
C PRO A 33 -15.71 12.49 -6.14
N PRO A 34 -15.07 11.57 -6.89
CA PRO A 34 -15.71 10.33 -7.30
C PRO A 34 -15.51 9.17 -6.31
N ILE A 35 -15.24 9.38 -5.00
CA ILE A 35 -14.88 8.28 -4.09
C ILE A 35 -15.97 7.20 -4.01
N SER A 36 -17.24 7.59 -3.97
CA SER A 36 -18.36 6.64 -3.89
C SER A 36 -18.53 5.78 -5.15
N SER A 37 -18.07 6.27 -6.31
CA SER A 37 -18.07 5.55 -7.58
C SER A 37 -16.68 5.02 -7.96
N THR A 38 -15.69 5.20 -7.09
CA THR A 38 -14.35 4.65 -7.27
C THR A 38 -14.37 3.15 -7.03
N LYS A 39 -13.97 2.38 -8.05
CA LYS A 39 -13.89 0.92 -7.93
C LYS A 39 -12.86 0.53 -6.88
N VAL A 40 -13.29 -0.24 -5.89
CA VAL A 40 -12.44 -0.77 -4.82
C VAL A 40 -12.45 -2.29 -4.88
N TYR A 41 -11.30 -2.90 -5.11
CA TYR A 41 -11.12 -4.34 -5.06
C TYR A 41 -10.50 -4.73 -3.71
N LEU A 42 -11.24 -5.53 -2.92
CA LEU A 42 -10.63 -6.26 -1.81
C LEU A 42 -10.12 -7.60 -2.34
N ALA A 43 -8.81 -7.78 -2.44
CA ALA A 43 -8.19 -9.02 -2.86
C ALA A 43 -7.98 -9.93 -1.63
N ASP A 44 -8.98 -10.80 -1.37
CA ASP A 44 -9.02 -11.66 -0.19
C ASP A 44 -8.19 -12.92 -0.36
N ALA A 45 -7.26 -13.17 0.56
CA ALA A 45 -6.36 -14.31 0.57
C ALA A 45 -6.91 -15.52 1.35
N GLY A 46 -8.22 -15.75 1.29
CA GLY A 46 -8.90 -16.84 2.00
C GLY A 46 -9.06 -16.54 3.49
N SER A 47 -9.61 -15.38 3.84
CA SER A 47 -9.92 -15.01 5.21
C SER A 47 -11.00 -15.90 5.80
N THR A 48 -10.90 -16.16 7.11
CA THR A 48 -11.84 -16.98 7.89
C THR A 48 -12.50 -16.22 9.04
N ASP A 49 -12.25 -14.91 9.13
CA ASP A 49 -12.67 -14.06 10.25
C ASP A 49 -13.80 -13.08 9.91
N GLY A 50 -14.44 -13.22 8.74
CA GLY A 50 -15.48 -12.30 8.28
C GLY A 50 -14.98 -11.07 7.51
N THR A 51 -13.70 -10.99 7.16
CA THR A 51 -13.13 -9.89 6.36
C THR A 51 -13.90 -9.61 5.06
N PRO A 52 -14.24 -10.61 4.21
CA PRO A 52 -15.00 -10.39 2.98
C PRO A 52 -16.41 -9.86 3.22
N GLU A 53 -17.10 -10.34 4.28
CA GLU A 53 -18.45 -9.92 4.66
C GLU A 53 -18.46 -8.45 5.08
N ILE A 54 -17.48 -8.03 5.88
CA ILE A 54 -17.28 -6.62 6.25
C ILE A 54 -17.11 -5.76 5.00
N ALA A 55 -16.24 -6.16 4.06
CA ALA A 55 -16.05 -5.40 2.83
C ALA A 55 -17.36 -5.24 2.04
N ARG A 56 -18.14 -6.31 1.87
CA ARG A 56 -19.43 -6.26 1.17
C ARG A 56 -20.42 -5.32 1.86
N GLY A 57 -20.36 -5.20 3.19
CA GLY A 57 -21.19 -4.27 3.97
C GLY A 57 -20.98 -2.80 3.63
N TYR A 58 -19.84 -2.45 2.98
CA TYR A 58 -19.56 -1.07 2.53
C TYR A 58 -20.04 -0.76 1.11
N ALA A 59 -20.73 -1.69 0.44
CA ALA A 59 -21.18 -1.51 -0.95
C ALA A 59 -22.16 -0.34 -1.16
N GLU A 60 -22.80 0.15 -0.10
CA GLU A 60 -23.65 1.35 -0.16
C GLU A 60 -22.85 2.67 -0.26
N TRP A 61 -21.59 2.68 0.19
CA TRP A 61 -20.75 3.89 0.25
C TRP A 61 -19.58 3.87 -0.75
N LEU A 62 -19.16 2.65 -1.17
CA LEU A 62 -18.01 2.43 -2.07
C LEU A 62 -18.40 1.40 -3.14
N ASP A 63 -17.95 1.58 -4.37
CA ASP A 63 -18.10 0.55 -5.42
C ASP A 63 -17.15 -0.63 -5.13
N MET A 64 -17.51 -1.41 -4.10
CA MET A 64 -16.70 -2.48 -3.50
C MET A 64 -16.93 -3.82 -4.18
N GLU A 65 -15.83 -4.53 -4.48
CA GLU A 65 -15.87 -5.89 -4.99
C GLU A 65 -14.80 -6.75 -4.31
N VAL A 66 -15.20 -7.92 -3.81
CA VAL A 66 -14.25 -8.91 -3.25
C VAL A 66 -13.77 -9.82 -4.39
N ILE A 67 -12.47 -9.91 -4.56
CA ILE A 67 -11.81 -10.71 -5.61
C ILE A 67 -10.83 -11.72 -4.99
N PRO A 68 -10.45 -12.79 -5.70
CA PRO A 68 -9.41 -13.70 -5.24
C PRO A 68 -8.08 -12.98 -5.01
N GLY A 69 -7.51 -13.18 -3.83
CA GLY A 69 -6.21 -12.67 -3.41
C GLY A 69 -5.12 -13.75 -3.44
N GLY A 70 -4.27 -13.75 -2.42
CA GLY A 70 -3.12 -14.60 -2.24
C GLY A 70 -2.04 -13.87 -1.43
N LEU A 71 -0.76 -14.11 -1.68
CA LEU A 71 0.28 -13.23 -1.18
C LEU A 71 -0.01 -11.78 -1.61
N PRO A 72 0.42 -10.76 -0.87
CA PRO A 72 0.10 -9.36 -1.19
C PRO A 72 0.41 -8.96 -2.63
N ALA A 73 1.53 -9.42 -3.19
CA ALA A 73 1.87 -9.20 -4.61
C ALA A 73 0.79 -9.76 -5.55
N VAL A 74 0.31 -10.98 -5.30
CA VAL A 74 -0.73 -11.64 -6.11
C VAL A 74 -2.04 -10.86 -6.02
N GLY A 75 -2.48 -10.53 -4.81
CA GLY A 75 -3.71 -9.77 -4.59
C GLY A 75 -3.69 -8.40 -5.26
N ARG A 76 -2.60 -7.65 -5.11
CA ARG A 76 -2.41 -6.34 -5.76
C ARG A 76 -2.42 -6.45 -7.28
N ASN A 77 -1.70 -7.42 -7.87
CA ASN A 77 -1.70 -7.64 -9.31
C ASN A 77 -3.08 -8.06 -9.83
N ASN A 78 -3.83 -8.91 -9.08
CA ASN A 78 -5.19 -9.31 -9.45
C ASN A 78 -6.13 -8.11 -9.56
N GLY A 79 -6.07 -7.17 -8.61
CA GLY A 79 -6.82 -5.93 -8.66
C GLY A 79 -6.38 -5.02 -9.81
N ALA A 80 -5.06 -4.84 -10.00
CA ALA A 80 -4.52 -4.00 -11.07
C ALA A 80 -4.90 -4.51 -12.47
N ARG A 81 -4.95 -5.83 -12.69
CA ARG A 81 -5.41 -6.42 -13.96
C ARG A 81 -6.86 -6.10 -14.27
N ARG A 82 -7.72 -5.98 -13.24
CA ARG A 82 -9.14 -5.64 -13.38
C ARG A 82 -9.40 -4.14 -13.52
N ALA A 83 -8.47 -3.30 -13.06
CA ALA A 83 -8.60 -1.85 -13.13
C ALA A 83 -8.79 -1.37 -14.57
N ARG A 84 -9.77 -0.49 -14.80
CA ARG A 84 -10.06 0.14 -16.11
C ARG A 84 -9.70 1.63 -16.15
N THR A 85 -9.23 2.16 -15.02
CA THR A 85 -8.87 3.56 -14.84
C THR A 85 -7.37 3.77 -15.08
N PRO A 86 -6.94 5.00 -15.39
CA PRO A 86 -5.52 5.30 -15.64
C PRO A 86 -4.64 5.18 -14.38
N TYR A 87 -5.23 5.29 -13.19
CA TYR A 87 -4.48 5.22 -11.94
C TYR A 87 -4.96 4.07 -11.05
N VAL A 88 -4.01 3.41 -10.37
CA VAL A 88 -4.29 2.36 -9.40
C VAL A 88 -3.62 2.71 -8.07
N LEU A 89 -4.39 2.78 -7.01
CA LEU A 89 -3.93 2.97 -5.64
C LEU A 89 -3.94 1.64 -4.91
N PHE A 90 -2.77 1.20 -4.46
CA PHE A 90 -2.62 0.06 -3.56
C PHE A 90 -2.53 0.58 -2.14
N ILE A 91 -3.36 0.05 -1.24
CA ILE A 91 -3.37 0.37 0.20
C ILE A 91 -3.54 -0.91 1.03
N ASP A 92 -2.83 -0.99 2.15
CA ASP A 92 -2.95 -2.14 3.05
C ASP A 92 -4.23 -2.06 3.90
N ALA A 93 -4.80 -3.21 4.25
CA ALA A 93 -6.08 -3.31 4.96
C ALA A 93 -6.02 -2.82 6.42
N ASP A 94 -4.83 -2.66 7.01
CA ASP A 94 -4.60 -2.32 8.42
C ASP A 94 -4.15 -0.86 8.65
N ILE A 95 -4.40 0.02 7.67
CA ILE A 95 -4.10 1.45 7.77
C ILE A 95 -5.37 2.30 7.92
N GLU A 96 -5.17 3.59 8.21
CA GLU A 96 -6.21 4.63 8.19
C GLU A 96 -5.73 5.84 7.41
N LEU A 97 -6.60 6.41 6.59
CA LEU A 97 -6.40 7.65 5.83
C LEU A 97 -6.97 8.83 6.64
N ALA A 98 -6.29 9.23 7.72
CA ALA A 98 -6.80 10.26 8.63
C ALA A 98 -6.91 11.66 8.01
N ASP A 99 -6.18 11.94 6.93
CA ASP A 99 -6.28 13.18 6.16
C ASP A 99 -7.29 12.99 5.01
N PRO A 100 -8.48 13.63 5.07
CA PRO A 100 -9.50 13.46 4.04
C PRO A 100 -9.06 13.90 2.64
N SER A 101 -8.05 14.73 2.52
CA SER A 101 -7.55 15.25 1.24
C SER A 101 -6.42 14.42 0.63
N LEU A 102 -5.97 13.36 1.30
CA LEU A 102 -4.76 12.63 0.90
C LEU A 102 -4.88 11.99 -0.49
N VAL A 103 -6.00 11.30 -0.75
CA VAL A 103 -6.22 10.63 -2.05
C VAL A 103 -6.30 11.64 -3.18
N ARG A 104 -7.08 12.71 -3.00
CA ARG A 104 -7.21 13.78 -4.01
C ARG A 104 -5.84 14.40 -4.32
N ARG A 105 -5.09 14.81 -3.29
CA ARG A 105 -3.76 15.42 -3.47
C ARG A 105 -2.75 14.49 -4.13
N ALA A 106 -2.82 13.18 -3.84
CA ALA A 106 -1.96 12.20 -4.48
C ALA A 106 -2.26 12.09 -5.97
N VAL A 107 -3.53 12.01 -6.36
CA VAL A 107 -3.97 11.95 -7.77
C VAL A 107 -3.60 13.25 -8.51
N GLU A 108 -3.87 14.41 -7.91
CA GLU A 108 -3.50 15.72 -8.48
C GLU A 108 -1.98 15.84 -8.68
N LEU A 109 -1.19 15.41 -7.71
CA LEU A 109 0.27 15.41 -7.81
C LEU A 109 0.77 14.50 -8.93
N MET A 110 0.20 13.29 -9.03
CA MET A 110 0.46 12.32 -10.09
C MET A 110 0.24 12.95 -11.47
N LYS A 111 -0.92 13.54 -11.68
CA LYS A 111 -1.32 14.20 -12.96
C LYS A 111 -0.42 15.39 -13.27
N ARG A 112 -0.32 16.34 -12.34
CA ARG A 112 0.41 17.60 -12.56
C ARG A 112 1.88 17.38 -12.92
N ARG A 113 2.53 16.37 -12.36
CA ARG A 113 3.95 16.08 -12.55
C ARG A 113 4.22 14.91 -13.49
N ASN A 114 3.18 14.30 -14.06
CA ASN A 114 3.29 13.11 -14.91
C ASN A 114 4.19 12.04 -14.25
N LEU A 115 3.84 11.66 -13.01
CA LEU A 115 4.61 10.71 -12.21
C LEU A 115 4.24 9.26 -12.57
N HIS A 116 5.11 8.34 -12.23
CA HIS A 116 4.86 6.90 -12.34
C HIS A 116 4.38 6.31 -11.01
N CYS A 117 4.88 6.83 -9.88
CA CYS A 117 4.50 6.41 -8.54
C CYS A 117 4.44 7.59 -7.58
N VAL A 118 3.40 7.61 -6.74
CA VAL A 118 3.26 8.52 -5.59
C VAL A 118 3.03 7.70 -4.34
N THR A 119 3.72 8.04 -3.26
CA THR A 119 3.53 7.45 -1.93
C THR A 119 3.36 8.56 -0.88
N THR A 120 3.20 8.20 0.38
CA THR A 120 3.12 9.13 1.51
C THR A 120 3.94 8.64 2.70
N ASN A 121 4.01 9.42 3.78
CA ASN A 121 4.64 9.01 5.01
C ASN A 121 3.77 8.00 5.78
N ILE A 122 4.39 7.34 6.76
CA ILE A 122 3.73 6.44 7.70
C ILE A 122 3.84 7.03 9.09
N ALA A 123 2.76 6.97 9.86
CA ALA A 123 2.75 7.33 11.26
C ALA A 123 2.09 6.23 12.11
N CYS A 124 2.56 6.07 13.34
CA CYS A 124 2.00 5.14 14.32
C CYS A 124 1.71 5.87 15.64
N PRO A 125 0.65 6.70 15.71
CA PRO A 125 0.41 7.56 16.87
C PRO A 125 0.10 6.78 18.15
N THR A 126 -0.44 5.56 18.02
CA THR A 126 -0.72 4.65 19.15
C THR A 126 0.45 3.75 19.52
N GLY A 127 1.57 3.88 18.82
CA GLY A 127 2.79 3.13 19.08
C GLY A 127 3.62 3.72 20.23
N THR A 128 4.58 2.91 20.73
CA THR A 128 5.60 3.39 21.65
C THR A 128 6.50 4.45 20.98
N LEU A 129 7.28 5.18 21.75
CA LEU A 129 8.27 6.12 21.22
C LEU A 129 9.23 5.43 20.23
N MET A 130 9.64 4.20 20.52
CA MET A 130 10.50 3.41 19.63
C MET A 130 9.81 3.10 18.29
N ASP A 131 8.51 2.72 18.32
CA ASP A 131 7.73 2.48 17.08
C ASP A 131 7.68 3.76 16.22
N GLN A 132 7.40 4.90 16.84
CA GLN A 132 7.33 6.21 16.17
C GLN A 132 8.68 6.61 15.58
N MET A 133 9.78 6.40 16.32
CA MET A 133 11.14 6.66 15.82
C MET A 133 11.50 5.79 14.62
N LEU A 134 11.13 4.50 14.64
CA LEU A 134 11.40 3.59 13.53
C LEU A 134 10.62 3.96 12.26
N TYR A 135 9.33 4.34 12.39
CA TYR A 135 8.56 4.84 11.24
C TYR A 135 9.09 6.19 10.74
N THR A 136 9.50 7.09 11.65
CA THR A 136 10.15 8.36 11.26
C THR A 136 11.44 8.09 10.49
N GLY A 137 12.26 7.16 10.97
CA GLY A 137 13.48 6.71 10.28
C GLY A 137 13.17 6.14 8.88
N ASN A 138 12.12 5.31 8.76
CA ASN A 138 11.66 4.80 7.46
C ASN A 138 11.27 5.96 6.52
N ASN A 139 10.51 6.94 7.01
CA ASN A 139 10.11 8.10 6.20
C ASN A 139 11.33 8.90 5.73
N ILE A 140 12.31 9.16 6.62
CA ILE A 140 13.57 9.85 6.25
C ILE A 140 14.29 9.07 5.16
N MET A 141 14.44 7.74 5.32
CA MET A 141 15.08 6.90 4.32
C MET A 141 14.32 6.91 2.98
N GLN A 142 12.97 6.94 3.03
CA GLN A 142 12.14 7.07 1.84
C GLN A 142 12.39 8.41 1.11
N TYR A 143 12.53 9.52 1.84
CA TYR A 143 12.93 10.80 1.24
C TYR A 143 14.34 10.77 0.65
N LEU A 144 15.31 10.20 1.35
CA LEU A 144 16.70 10.09 0.89
C LEU A 144 16.82 9.18 -0.33
N SER A 145 16.03 8.12 -0.41
CA SER A 145 16.05 7.17 -1.53
C SER A 145 15.77 7.83 -2.88
N ARG A 146 15.03 8.94 -2.91
CA ARG A 146 14.76 9.73 -4.13
C ARG A 146 16.02 10.28 -4.79
N LEU A 147 17.12 10.36 -4.06
CA LEU A 147 18.40 10.83 -4.62
C LEU A 147 19.06 9.76 -5.49
N TYR A 148 18.76 8.50 -5.24
CA TYR A 148 19.37 7.37 -5.94
C TYR A 148 18.33 6.42 -6.56
N ARG A 149 17.69 5.59 -5.76
CA ARG A 149 16.62 4.67 -6.17
C ARG A 149 15.46 4.78 -5.18
N PRO A 150 14.32 5.30 -5.61
CA PRO A 150 13.21 5.51 -4.70
C PRO A 150 12.68 4.17 -4.19
N PHE A 151 12.26 4.14 -2.92
CA PHE A 151 11.47 3.04 -2.41
C PHE A 151 10.19 3.54 -1.75
N SER A 152 9.20 2.67 -1.70
CA SER A 152 7.93 2.87 -1.02
C SER A 152 7.56 1.60 -0.27
N THR A 153 6.73 1.75 0.75
CA THR A 153 6.06 0.65 1.43
C THR A 153 4.69 0.40 0.81
N GLY A 154 4.20 -0.84 0.87
CA GLY A 154 2.90 -1.24 0.35
C GLY A 154 1.70 -0.54 0.96
N MET A 155 1.88 0.21 2.08
CA MET A 155 0.81 0.86 2.82
C MET A 155 0.05 1.93 2.03
N PHE A 156 0.73 2.61 1.08
CA PHE A 156 0.11 3.56 0.16
C PHE A 156 0.98 3.74 -1.08
N MET A 157 0.56 3.19 -2.22
CA MET A 157 1.28 3.28 -3.49
C MET A 157 0.30 3.61 -4.61
N LEU A 158 0.29 4.84 -5.09
CA LEU A 158 -0.46 5.25 -6.28
C LEU A 158 0.44 5.12 -7.50
N PHE A 159 0.00 4.37 -8.50
CA PHE A 159 0.71 4.19 -9.77
C PHE A 159 -0.10 4.70 -10.96
N ASP A 160 0.58 5.25 -11.96
CA ASP A 160 0.10 5.23 -13.33
C ASP A 160 0.00 3.77 -13.78
N LYS A 161 -1.18 3.33 -14.22
CA LYS A 161 -1.44 1.91 -14.53
C LYS A 161 -0.59 1.41 -15.68
N ALA A 162 -0.39 2.20 -16.73
CA ALA A 162 0.41 1.80 -17.88
C ALA A 162 1.87 1.60 -17.45
N ARG A 163 2.40 2.55 -16.64
CA ARG A 163 3.75 2.43 -16.09
C ARG A 163 3.92 1.29 -15.11
N PHE A 164 2.91 1.01 -14.28
CA PHE A 164 2.89 -0.17 -13.43
C PHE A 164 3.02 -1.46 -14.25
N GLN A 165 2.32 -1.55 -15.38
CA GLN A 165 2.39 -2.69 -16.29
C GLN A 165 3.75 -2.78 -17.00
N ASP A 166 4.29 -1.66 -17.49
CA ASP A 166 5.63 -1.59 -18.12
C ASP A 166 6.74 -2.07 -17.16
N LEU A 167 6.60 -1.80 -15.85
CA LEU A 167 7.53 -2.23 -14.80
C LEU A 167 7.37 -3.72 -14.44
N GLY A 168 6.36 -4.40 -14.99
CA GLY A 168 6.06 -5.82 -14.74
C GLY A 168 5.19 -6.09 -13.51
N GLY A 169 4.66 -5.04 -12.87
CA GLY A 169 3.86 -5.19 -11.65
C GLY A 169 4.67 -5.67 -10.44
N PHE A 170 3.95 -6.12 -9.39
CA PHE A 170 4.58 -6.73 -8.22
C PHE A 170 5.10 -8.13 -8.56
N HIS A 171 6.26 -8.49 -8.01
CA HIS A 171 6.87 -9.80 -8.20
C HIS A 171 6.12 -10.87 -7.39
N GLU A 172 5.27 -11.67 -8.04
CA GLU A 172 4.33 -12.60 -7.37
C GLU A 172 5.01 -13.72 -6.58
N GLN A 173 6.26 -14.06 -6.92
CA GLN A 173 7.05 -15.07 -6.19
C GLN A 173 7.82 -14.47 -5.01
N ALA A 174 7.88 -13.13 -4.88
CA ALA A 174 8.53 -12.50 -3.74
C ALA A 174 7.71 -12.77 -2.47
N LEU A 175 8.33 -13.42 -1.50
CA LEU A 175 7.73 -13.72 -0.20
C LEU A 175 7.91 -12.57 0.80
N TYR A 176 8.63 -11.52 0.39
CA TYR A 176 8.93 -10.35 1.23
C TYR A 176 9.32 -9.15 0.38
N ALA A 177 8.91 -7.94 0.80
CA ALA A 177 9.31 -6.63 0.25
C ALA A 177 9.08 -6.48 -1.28
N GLU A 178 7.99 -7.02 -1.79
CA GLU A 178 7.56 -6.90 -3.19
C GLU A 178 7.32 -5.43 -3.60
N ASP A 179 6.88 -4.61 -2.64
CA ASP A 179 6.69 -3.16 -2.74
C ASP A 179 8.02 -2.42 -2.93
N TYR A 180 9.03 -2.79 -2.15
CA TYR A 180 10.39 -2.29 -2.29
C TYR A 180 10.96 -2.63 -3.67
N LEU A 181 10.87 -3.90 -4.10
CA LEU A 181 11.37 -4.35 -5.40
C LEU A 181 10.74 -3.58 -6.56
N LEU A 182 9.43 -3.36 -6.53
CA LEU A 182 8.74 -2.63 -7.58
C LEU A 182 9.13 -1.16 -7.59
N SER A 183 9.13 -0.51 -6.43
CA SER A 183 9.43 0.93 -6.33
C SER A 183 10.86 1.27 -6.75
N GLN A 184 11.83 0.38 -6.56
CA GLN A 184 13.22 0.53 -7.01
C GLN A 184 13.35 0.62 -8.55
N LYS A 185 12.36 0.15 -9.31
CA LYS A 185 12.33 0.23 -10.78
C LYS A 185 11.82 1.59 -11.27
N VAL A 186 11.21 2.40 -10.40
CA VAL A 186 10.68 3.72 -10.76
C VAL A 186 11.80 4.73 -10.92
N ALA A 187 11.80 5.47 -12.02
CA ALA A 187 12.77 6.55 -12.22
C ALA A 187 12.60 7.65 -11.16
N ARG A 188 13.70 8.11 -10.56
CA ARG A 188 13.71 9.08 -9.45
C ARG A 188 12.93 10.37 -9.73
N ASN A 189 12.95 10.88 -10.96
CA ASN A 189 12.21 12.07 -11.38
C ASN A 189 10.73 11.81 -11.66
N ARG A 190 10.30 10.54 -11.60
CA ARG A 190 8.90 10.07 -11.78
C ARG A 190 8.30 9.50 -10.49
N PHE A 191 8.98 9.71 -9.37
CA PHE A 191 8.54 9.31 -8.03
C PHE A 191 8.34 10.54 -7.15
N ALA A 192 7.29 10.56 -6.35
CA ALA A 192 7.07 11.61 -5.35
C ALA A 192 6.45 11.06 -4.06
N ILE A 193 6.63 11.81 -2.98
CA ILE A 193 5.99 11.60 -1.70
C ILE A 193 5.02 12.76 -1.52
N VAL A 194 3.71 12.47 -1.46
CA VAL A 194 2.70 13.48 -1.16
C VAL A 194 2.77 13.82 0.34
N PRO A 195 2.71 15.10 0.73
CA PRO A 195 2.66 15.49 2.14
C PRO A 195 1.45 14.86 2.84
N GLY A 196 1.62 14.43 4.08
CA GLY A 196 0.63 13.71 4.87
C GLY A 196 1.15 12.35 5.32
N SER A 197 0.32 11.57 5.98
CA SER A 197 0.67 10.24 6.47
C SER A 197 -0.54 9.31 6.45
N VAL A 198 -0.30 8.04 6.17
CA VAL A 198 -1.22 6.96 6.57
C VAL A 198 -0.93 6.57 8.01
N LEU A 199 -1.97 6.26 8.78
CA LEU A 199 -1.81 5.81 10.16
C LEU A 199 -1.86 4.29 10.19
N THR A 200 -0.89 3.69 10.88
CA THR A 200 -0.82 2.23 11.09
C THR A 200 -0.72 1.89 12.56
N THR A 201 -0.70 0.60 12.87
CA THR A 201 -0.54 0.07 14.23
C THR A 201 0.86 -0.48 14.45
N ASN A 202 1.22 -0.69 15.71
CA ASN A 202 2.48 -1.34 16.07
C ASN A 202 2.37 -2.88 16.14
N ARG A 203 1.31 -3.47 15.57
CA ARG A 203 1.02 -4.91 15.61
C ARG A 203 2.25 -5.74 15.21
N ARG A 204 2.92 -5.34 14.15
CA ARG A 204 4.09 -6.05 13.63
C ARG A 204 5.30 -5.96 14.56
N PHE A 205 5.55 -4.79 15.14
CA PHE A 205 6.60 -4.64 16.16
C PHE A 205 6.33 -5.48 17.40
N LYS A 206 5.07 -5.55 17.85
CA LYS A 206 4.68 -6.40 18.99
C LYS A 206 4.88 -7.89 18.70
N LYS A 207 4.61 -8.35 17.48
CA LYS A 207 4.74 -9.78 17.11
C LYS A 207 6.19 -10.21 16.84
N MET A 208 6.96 -9.41 16.11
CA MET A 208 8.31 -9.77 15.66
C MET A 208 9.43 -9.23 16.53
N GLY A 209 9.16 -8.18 17.33
CA GLY A 209 10.15 -7.42 18.07
C GLY A 209 10.90 -6.40 17.20
N HIS A 210 11.28 -5.26 17.81
CA HIS A 210 11.94 -4.15 17.12
C HIS A 210 13.28 -4.57 16.48
N PHE A 211 14.12 -5.29 17.24
CA PHE A 211 15.46 -5.68 16.76
C PHE A 211 15.39 -6.56 15.52
N LYS A 212 14.51 -7.57 15.51
CA LYS A 212 14.38 -8.50 14.38
C LYS A 212 13.88 -7.75 13.13
N LEU A 213 12.89 -6.86 13.30
CA LEU A 213 12.32 -6.11 12.21
C LEU A 213 13.33 -5.11 11.63
N THR A 214 14.03 -4.36 12.50
CA THR A 214 15.06 -3.41 12.06
C THR A 214 16.20 -4.12 11.32
N ARG A 215 16.67 -5.27 11.83
CA ARG A 215 17.69 -6.08 11.16
C ARG A 215 17.20 -6.55 9.77
N LEU A 216 15.93 -6.95 9.67
CA LEU A 216 15.34 -7.37 8.40
C LEU A 216 15.31 -6.22 7.39
N PHE A 217 14.88 -5.02 7.79
CA PHE A 217 14.86 -3.84 6.92
C PHE A 217 16.25 -3.41 6.48
N LEU A 218 17.23 -3.41 7.38
CA LEU A 218 18.63 -3.12 7.01
C LEU A 218 19.17 -4.18 6.04
N SER A 219 18.88 -5.45 6.29
CA SER A 219 19.27 -6.53 5.39
C SER A 219 18.64 -6.38 4.00
N THR A 220 17.39 -5.92 3.91
CA THR A 220 16.72 -5.63 2.64
C THR A 220 17.50 -4.62 1.80
N ALA A 221 17.93 -3.52 2.42
CA ALA A 221 18.73 -2.49 1.75
C ALA A 221 20.07 -3.03 1.25
N LEU A 222 20.72 -3.91 2.02
CA LEU A 222 22.01 -4.52 1.65
C LEU A 222 21.88 -5.56 0.52
N HIS A 223 20.70 -6.18 0.36
CA HIS A 223 20.48 -7.23 -0.64
C HIS A 223 19.66 -6.74 -1.85
N THR A 224 19.60 -5.44 -2.09
CA THR A 224 18.79 -4.82 -3.17
C THR A 224 19.05 -5.44 -4.56
N TRP A 225 20.25 -5.91 -4.83
CA TRP A 225 20.63 -6.53 -6.11
C TRP A 225 20.51 -8.07 -6.11
N ASN A 226 20.11 -8.67 -5.00
CA ASN A 226 20.01 -10.13 -4.88
C ASN A 226 18.54 -10.56 -4.84
N GLU A 227 17.94 -10.77 -6.01
CA GLU A 227 16.54 -11.19 -6.16
C GLU A 227 16.23 -12.46 -5.34
N SER A 228 17.16 -13.43 -5.29
CA SER A 228 16.96 -14.67 -4.53
C SER A 228 16.79 -14.44 -3.02
N TYR A 229 17.24 -13.30 -2.49
CA TYR A 229 16.97 -12.91 -1.10
C TYR A 229 15.48 -12.71 -0.85
N PHE A 230 14.77 -12.06 -1.77
CA PHE A 230 13.35 -11.74 -1.64
C PHE A 230 12.44 -12.95 -1.89
N LEU A 231 12.94 -13.99 -2.55
CA LEU A 231 12.22 -15.25 -2.78
C LEU A 231 12.29 -16.21 -1.57
N ARG A 232 13.16 -15.93 -0.59
CA ARG A 232 13.28 -16.73 0.64
C ARG A 232 12.18 -16.38 1.62
N ASP A 233 11.70 -17.40 2.35
CA ASP A 233 10.75 -17.18 3.44
C ASP A 233 11.47 -16.63 4.69
N HIS A 234 11.33 -15.32 4.91
CA HIS A 234 11.79 -14.62 6.11
C HIS A 234 10.83 -14.76 7.29
N LYS A 235 9.79 -15.61 7.17
CA LYS A 235 8.70 -15.78 8.14
C LYS A 235 7.96 -14.48 8.45
N TYR A 236 7.97 -13.55 7.50
CA TYR A 236 7.39 -12.22 7.68
C TYR A 236 5.85 -12.28 7.73
N TRP A 237 5.25 -13.11 6.89
CA TRP A 237 3.79 -13.28 6.81
C TRP A 237 3.25 -14.30 7.80
N HIS A 238 4.04 -15.28 8.25
CA HIS A 238 3.64 -16.25 9.27
C HIS A 238 3.43 -15.60 10.65
N SER A 239 3.97 -14.42 10.86
CA SER A 239 3.80 -13.64 12.09
C SER A 239 2.51 -12.79 12.09
N GLY A 240 1.69 -12.86 11.04
CA GLY A 240 0.58 -11.93 10.75
C GLY A 240 -0.83 -12.51 10.91
N ALA A 241 -0.97 -13.84 11.11
CA ALA A 241 -2.28 -14.46 11.34
C ALA A 241 -2.67 -14.46 12.82
#